data_68acc7125149231cef90c0fc0c5fa0d1
#
_entry.id   68acc7125149231cef90c0fc0c5fa0d1
#
_cell.length_a   1.000
_cell.length_b   1.000
_cell.length_c   1.000
_cell.angle_alpha   90.00
_cell.angle_beta   90.00
_cell.angle_gamma   90.00
#
_symmetry.space_group_name_H-M   'P 1'
#
loop_
_entity.id
_entity.type
_entity.pdbx_description
1 polymer ?
#
loop_
_entity_poly.entity_id
_entity_poly.type
_entity_poly.pdbx_seq_one_letter_code
_entity_poly.pdbx_strand_id
1 'polypeptide(L)'
;MHKHLLAAVLSLAVAIIENIASKEINQFIQILINHTSFTQKIDTHKLYKKENNSISFQMNYINDIASNYIHNLEETLLKLEEGSYQENNHSPYNKKLLKINQQKGIVARIPIGSLTNNIFLQDRGPSFSIKYKTLSLASSNIDKKIKNYGINHLAISIDLNVTIVLQILVPLYHEHFKENYTIPLVYEVIEGEVPSWYQN
;
A
#
# COMPACT_ATOMS: atom_id res chain seq x y z
N MET A 1 -9.77 -37.71 23.86
CA MET A 1 -9.24 -36.49 24.48
C MET A 1 -8.00 -35.92 23.75
N HIS A 2 -6.93 -36.71 23.47
CA HIS A 2 -5.71 -36.26 22.79
C HIS A 2 -5.92 -35.67 21.39
N LYS A 3 -6.80 -36.24 20.56
CA LYS A 3 -7.06 -35.74 19.19
C LYS A 3 -7.71 -34.36 19.17
N HIS A 4 -8.61 -34.07 20.12
CA HIS A 4 -9.26 -32.75 20.21
C HIS A 4 -8.30 -31.68 20.72
N LEU A 5 -7.41 -32.01 21.64
CA LEU A 5 -6.39 -31.09 22.14
C LEU A 5 -5.38 -30.75 21.04
N LEU A 6 -4.91 -31.73 20.27
CA LEU A 6 -4.00 -31.53 19.16
C LEU A 6 -4.62 -30.65 18.06
N ALA A 7 -5.88 -30.90 17.72
CA ALA A 7 -6.62 -30.09 16.75
C ALA A 7 -6.77 -28.61 17.22
N ALA A 8 -7.06 -28.39 18.49
CA ALA A 8 -7.17 -27.04 19.06
C ALA A 8 -5.82 -26.31 19.06
N VAL A 9 -4.72 -26.99 19.40
CA VAL A 9 -3.38 -26.39 19.36
C VAL A 9 -2.98 -26.04 17.91
N LEU A 10 -3.29 -26.93 16.96
CA LEU A 10 -2.98 -26.69 15.56
C LEU A 10 -3.78 -25.49 14.99
N SER A 11 -5.06 -25.40 15.31
CA SER A 11 -5.90 -24.27 14.88
C SER A 11 -5.44 -22.93 15.47
N LEU A 12 -5.01 -22.93 16.73
CA LEU A 12 -4.44 -21.75 17.37
C LEU A 12 -3.12 -21.31 16.69
N ALA A 13 -2.24 -22.28 16.41
CA ALA A 13 -0.98 -21.99 15.72
C ALA A 13 -1.22 -21.41 14.32
N VAL A 14 -2.17 -21.96 13.56
CA VAL A 14 -2.57 -21.43 12.24
C VAL A 14 -3.08 -19.99 12.38
N ALA A 15 -3.98 -19.70 13.31
CA ALA A 15 -4.51 -18.35 13.51
C ALA A 15 -3.41 -17.33 13.88
N ILE A 16 -2.41 -17.73 14.67
CA ILE A 16 -1.25 -16.87 14.98
C ILE A 16 -0.41 -16.62 13.71
N ILE A 17 -0.15 -17.65 12.91
CA ILE A 17 0.59 -17.53 11.65
C ILE A 17 -0.14 -16.60 10.68
N GLU A 18 -1.46 -16.74 10.53
CA GLU A 18 -2.32 -15.87 9.72
C GLU A 18 -2.18 -14.39 10.10
N ASN A 19 -2.30 -14.11 11.39
CA ASN A 19 -2.19 -12.74 11.91
C ASN A 19 -0.80 -12.14 11.63
N ILE A 20 0.27 -12.90 11.89
CA ILE A 20 1.64 -12.44 11.62
C ILE A 20 1.84 -12.23 10.11
N ALA A 21 1.39 -13.17 9.28
CA ALA A 21 1.54 -13.10 7.84
C ALA A 21 0.81 -11.89 7.25
N SER A 22 -0.44 -11.67 7.63
CA SER A 22 -1.25 -10.52 7.21
C SER A 22 -0.61 -9.19 7.63
N LYS A 23 -0.08 -9.11 8.85
CA LYS A 23 0.64 -7.92 9.33
C LYS A 23 1.89 -7.62 8.51
N GLU A 24 2.73 -8.63 8.23
CA GLU A 24 3.94 -8.46 7.43
C GLU A 24 3.64 -8.07 5.98
N ILE A 25 2.61 -8.66 5.38
CA ILE A 25 2.13 -8.32 4.04
C ILE A 25 1.60 -6.87 4.02
N ASN A 26 0.78 -6.47 4.99
CA ASN A 26 0.31 -5.08 5.08
C ASN A 26 1.46 -4.08 5.18
N GLN A 27 2.45 -4.32 6.01
CA GLN A 27 3.63 -3.47 6.12
C GLN A 27 4.42 -3.40 4.81
N PHE A 28 4.55 -4.52 4.12
CA PHE A 28 5.19 -4.57 2.81
C PHE A 28 4.42 -3.73 1.78
N ILE A 29 3.10 -3.87 1.69
CA ILE A 29 2.26 -3.11 0.77
C ILE A 29 2.35 -1.61 1.06
N GLN A 30 2.34 -1.18 2.32
CA GLN A 30 2.54 0.22 2.68
C GLN A 30 3.88 0.78 2.20
N ILE A 31 4.96 0.00 2.31
CA ILE A 31 6.27 0.39 1.80
C ILE A 31 6.25 0.53 0.27
N LEU A 32 5.59 -0.39 -0.41
CA LEU A 32 5.46 -0.38 -1.86
C LEU A 32 4.64 0.82 -2.35
N ILE A 33 3.50 1.11 -1.72
CA ILE A 33 2.67 2.30 -1.99
C ILE A 33 3.49 3.57 -1.82
N ASN A 34 4.21 3.70 -0.71
CA ASN A 34 5.05 4.86 -0.43
C ASN A 34 6.20 4.99 -1.44
N HIS A 35 6.81 3.87 -1.86
CA HIS A 35 7.83 3.87 -2.90
C HIS A 35 7.27 4.34 -4.25
N THR A 36 6.12 3.81 -4.67
CA THR A 36 5.48 4.19 -5.93
C THR A 36 5.06 5.66 -5.91
N SER A 37 4.50 6.15 -4.80
CA SER A 37 4.17 7.57 -4.62
C SER A 37 5.40 8.48 -4.67
N PHE A 38 6.53 8.05 -4.11
CA PHE A 38 7.79 8.80 -4.15
C PHE A 38 8.38 8.88 -5.56
N THR A 39 8.23 7.82 -6.35
CA THR A 39 8.83 7.73 -7.71
C THR A 39 7.95 8.37 -8.78
N GLN A 40 6.65 8.49 -8.54
CA GLN A 40 5.72 9.10 -9.48
C GLN A 40 5.75 10.63 -9.39
N LYS A 41 6.13 11.29 -10.48
CA LYS A 41 6.05 12.74 -10.59
C LYS A 41 4.67 13.16 -11.11
N ILE A 42 3.96 13.97 -10.33
CA ILE A 42 2.65 14.52 -10.68
C ILE A 42 2.82 16.01 -10.92
N ASP A 43 2.38 16.49 -12.10
CA ASP A 43 2.30 17.91 -12.40
C ASP A 43 0.96 18.46 -11.90
N THR A 44 0.98 19.09 -10.73
CA THR A 44 -0.23 19.59 -10.07
C THR A 44 -0.94 20.67 -10.90
N HIS A 45 -0.22 21.45 -11.71
CA HIS A 45 -0.82 22.48 -12.57
C HIS A 45 -1.73 21.93 -13.68
N LYS A 46 -1.57 20.64 -14.02
CA LYS A 46 -2.42 19.97 -15.02
C LYS A 46 -3.64 19.28 -14.43
N LEU A 47 -3.79 19.25 -13.11
CA LEU A 47 -4.88 18.53 -12.44
C LEU A 47 -6.21 19.27 -12.51
N TYR A 48 -6.15 20.59 -12.48
CA TYR A 48 -7.33 21.44 -12.49
C TYR A 48 -7.07 22.73 -13.25
N LYS A 49 -8.17 23.35 -13.71
CA LYS A 49 -8.19 24.70 -14.23
C LYS A 49 -8.99 25.58 -13.29
N LYS A 50 -8.45 26.74 -12.97
CA LYS A 50 -9.15 27.79 -12.24
C LYS A 50 -9.65 28.84 -13.26
N GLU A 51 -10.96 28.97 -13.38
CA GLU A 51 -11.60 29.97 -14.25
C GLU A 51 -12.53 30.83 -13.40
N ASN A 52 -12.21 32.10 -13.23
CA ASN A 52 -12.93 33.02 -12.36
C ASN A 52 -13.19 32.43 -10.97
N ASN A 53 -14.44 32.09 -10.64
CA ASN A 53 -14.84 31.51 -9.35
C ASN A 53 -15.08 29.99 -9.38
N SER A 54 -14.63 29.29 -10.42
CA SER A 54 -14.83 27.85 -10.56
C SER A 54 -13.52 27.09 -10.72
N ILE A 55 -13.48 25.88 -10.14
CA ILE A 55 -12.39 24.94 -10.32
C ILE A 55 -12.94 23.75 -11.09
N SER A 56 -12.33 23.45 -12.23
CA SER A 56 -12.66 22.28 -13.03
C SER A 56 -11.51 21.29 -13.04
N PHE A 57 -11.78 20.03 -12.68
CA PHE A 57 -10.79 18.96 -12.70
C PHE A 57 -10.54 18.43 -14.11
N GLN A 58 -9.28 18.23 -14.47
CA GLN A 58 -8.87 17.61 -15.73
C GLN A 58 -8.93 16.09 -15.62
N MET A 59 -10.13 15.53 -15.78
CA MET A 59 -10.39 14.10 -15.52
C MET A 59 -9.53 13.14 -16.34
N ASN A 60 -9.23 13.47 -17.59
CA ASN A 60 -8.37 12.61 -18.43
C ASN A 60 -6.99 12.49 -17.82
N TYR A 61 -6.38 13.61 -17.41
CA TYR A 61 -5.07 13.61 -16.78
C TYR A 61 -5.06 12.89 -15.42
N ILE A 62 -6.11 13.05 -14.62
CA ILE A 62 -6.26 12.35 -13.33
C ILE A 62 -6.36 10.83 -13.55
N ASN A 63 -7.15 10.40 -14.55
CA ASN A 63 -7.29 8.99 -14.89
C ASN A 63 -5.98 8.38 -15.41
N ASP A 64 -5.22 9.13 -16.22
CA ASP A 64 -3.91 8.71 -16.71
C ASP A 64 -2.92 8.53 -15.56
N ILE A 65 -2.89 9.47 -14.60
CA ILE A 65 -2.06 9.34 -13.40
C ILE A 65 -2.44 8.09 -12.60
N ALA A 66 -3.74 7.88 -12.36
CA ALA A 66 -4.22 6.74 -11.60
C ALA A 66 -3.89 5.41 -12.28
N SER A 67 -4.07 5.32 -13.60
CA SER A 67 -3.73 4.14 -14.40
C SER A 67 -2.23 3.84 -14.37
N ASN A 68 -1.40 4.86 -14.54
CA ASN A 68 0.05 4.73 -14.46
C ASN A 68 0.51 4.32 -13.06
N TYR A 69 -0.14 4.85 -12.00
CA TYR A 69 0.17 4.46 -10.64
C TYR A 69 -0.08 2.98 -10.39
N ILE A 70 -1.25 2.47 -10.79
CA ILE A 70 -1.61 1.06 -10.64
C ILE A 70 -0.67 0.18 -11.44
N HIS A 71 -0.39 0.56 -12.69
CA HIS A 71 0.54 -0.19 -13.55
C HIS A 71 1.94 -0.30 -12.92
N ASN A 72 2.49 0.82 -12.43
CA ASN A 72 3.80 0.85 -11.77
C ASN A 72 3.81 0.01 -10.48
N LEU A 73 2.72 0.05 -9.71
CA LEU A 73 2.57 -0.73 -8.49
C LEU A 73 2.54 -2.23 -8.80
N GLU A 74 1.75 -2.64 -9.79
CA GLU A 74 1.62 -4.03 -10.25
C GLU A 74 2.94 -4.54 -10.83
N GLU A 75 3.56 -3.77 -11.71
CA GLU A 75 4.86 -4.12 -12.31
C GLU A 75 5.94 -4.32 -11.24
N THR A 76 5.97 -3.42 -10.24
CA THR A 76 6.92 -3.55 -9.13
C THR A 76 6.66 -4.79 -8.29
N LEU A 77 5.38 -5.10 -7.99
CA LEU A 77 5.02 -6.34 -7.29
C LEU A 77 5.50 -7.58 -8.05
N LEU A 78 5.22 -7.67 -9.34
CA LEU A 78 5.62 -8.81 -10.19
C LEU A 78 7.14 -8.93 -10.25
N LYS A 79 7.87 -7.83 -10.47
CA LYS A 79 9.33 -7.83 -10.50
C LYS A 79 9.96 -8.27 -9.19
N LEU A 80 9.41 -7.86 -8.05
CA LEU A 80 9.87 -8.30 -6.73
C LEU A 80 9.59 -9.78 -6.49
N GLU A 81 8.44 -10.30 -6.97
CA GLU A 81 8.08 -11.71 -6.89
C GLU A 81 9.03 -12.59 -7.69
N GLU A 82 9.42 -12.15 -8.89
CA GLU A 82 10.34 -12.84 -9.79
C GLU A 82 11.81 -12.70 -9.37
N GLY A 83 12.15 -11.65 -8.65
CA GLY A 83 13.53 -11.29 -8.32
C GLY A 83 14.23 -10.49 -9.43
N SER A 84 13.47 -9.85 -10.31
CA SER A 84 13.96 -9.07 -11.47
C SER A 84 13.91 -7.55 -11.24
N TYR A 85 13.48 -7.10 -10.05
CA TYR A 85 13.41 -5.68 -9.71
C TYR A 85 14.80 -5.04 -9.71
N GLN A 86 14.94 -3.94 -10.45
CA GLN A 86 16.14 -3.12 -10.51
C GLN A 86 15.87 -1.76 -9.87
N GLU A 87 16.82 -1.31 -9.08
CA GLU A 87 16.75 0.02 -8.46
C GLU A 87 17.02 1.10 -9.49
N ASN A 88 16.01 1.88 -9.83
CA ASN A 88 16.14 2.98 -10.77
C ASN A 88 16.13 4.37 -10.11
N ASN A 89 15.80 4.46 -8.81
CA ASN A 89 15.61 5.72 -8.09
C ASN A 89 16.18 5.66 -6.66
N HIS A 90 16.63 6.80 -6.14
CA HIS A 90 17.13 6.96 -4.77
C HIS A 90 15.99 7.00 -3.72
N SER A 91 15.05 6.07 -3.81
CA SER A 91 13.96 5.98 -2.84
C SER A 91 14.45 5.47 -1.48
N PRO A 92 14.01 6.05 -0.36
CA PRO A 92 14.38 5.56 0.97
C PRO A 92 13.88 4.14 1.26
N TYR A 93 12.92 3.66 0.47
CA TYR A 93 12.33 2.32 0.60
C TYR A 93 13.11 1.22 -0.12
N ASN A 94 14.05 1.57 -1.00
CA ASN A 94 14.79 0.63 -1.86
C ASN A 94 15.48 -0.49 -1.10
N LYS A 95 16.11 -0.21 0.04
CA LYS A 95 16.84 -1.22 0.81
C LYS A 95 15.94 -2.42 1.19
N LYS A 96 14.68 -2.15 1.59
CA LYS A 96 13.74 -3.22 1.96
C LYS A 96 13.21 -3.94 0.71
N LEU A 97 12.91 -3.21 -0.36
CA LEU A 97 12.47 -3.79 -1.63
C LEU A 97 13.55 -4.67 -2.27
N LEU A 98 14.81 -4.23 -2.28
CA LEU A 98 15.93 -5.04 -2.78
C LEU A 98 16.12 -6.34 -1.99
N LYS A 99 15.91 -6.33 -0.67
CA LYS A 99 15.97 -7.55 0.14
C LYS A 99 14.87 -8.53 -0.27
N ILE A 100 13.63 -8.05 -0.49
CA ILE A 100 12.50 -8.87 -0.95
C ILE A 100 12.77 -9.41 -2.35
N ASN A 101 13.32 -8.56 -3.25
CA ASN A 101 13.72 -8.94 -4.61
C ASN A 101 14.73 -10.10 -4.60
N GLN A 102 15.81 -9.98 -3.81
CA GLN A 102 16.83 -11.03 -3.67
C GLN A 102 16.24 -12.35 -3.17
N GLN A 103 15.16 -12.28 -2.41
CA GLN A 103 14.47 -13.44 -1.84
C GLN A 103 13.24 -13.87 -2.65
N LYS A 104 13.04 -13.33 -3.87
CA LYS A 104 11.95 -13.68 -4.80
C LYS A 104 10.58 -13.67 -4.14
N GLY A 105 10.20 -12.51 -3.61
CA GLY A 105 8.88 -12.29 -3.00
C GLY A 105 8.72 -12.79 -1.56
N ILE A 106 9.80 -13.21 -0.88
CA ILE A 106 9.74 -13.47 0.57
C ILE A 106 9.79 -12.12 1.31
N VAL A 107 8.69 -11.80 1.96
CA VAL A 107 8.50 -10.54 2.70
C VAL A 107 9.16 -10.60 4.07
N ALA A 108 9.00 -11.74 4.76
CA ALA A 108 9.55 -11.96 6.09
C ALA A 108 9.93 -13.42 6.31
N ARG A 109 10.82 -13.64 7.27
CA ARG A 109 11.16 -14.97 7.84
C ARG A 109 10.94 -14.88 9.33
N ILE A 110 10.06 -15.73 9.84
CA ILE A 110 9.60 -15.73 11.23
C ILE A 110 10.12 -16.97 11.92
N PRO A 111 10.90 -16.85 13.01
CA PRO A 111 11.30 -17.99 13.83
C PRO A 111 10.06 -18.65 14.47
N ILE A 112 10.04 -19.98 14.56
CA ILE A 112 8.93 -20.72 15.18
C ILE A 112 8.76 -20.30 16.64
N GLY A 113 9.82 -19.93 17.33
CA GLY A 113 9.75 -19.41 18.68
C GLY A 113 8.85 -18.16 18.84
N SER A 114 8.67 -17.36 17.77
CA SER A 114 7.76 -16.21 17.77
C SER A 114 6.29 -16.59 17.86
N LEU A 115 5.94 -17.84 17.57
CA LEU A 115 4.58 -18.38 17.76
C LEU A 115 4.28 -18.69 19.24
N THR A 116 5.32 -18.74 20.06
CA THR A 116 5.18 -18.94 21.50
C THR A 116 5.08 -17.56 22.18
N ASN A 117 4.19 -17.40 23.12
CA ASN A 117 4.09 -16.14 23.88
C ASN A 117 5.23 -15.99 24.91
N ASN A 118 6.40 -16.58 24.63
CA ASN A 118 7.56 -16.61 25.52
C ASN A 118 8.68 -15.76 24.95
N ILE A 119 9.01 -14.69 25.64
CA ILE A 119 10.01 -13.69 25.25
C ILE A 119 11.43 -14.31 25.06
N PHE A 120 11.75 -15.39 25.78
CA PHE A 120 13.05 -16.08 25.67
C PHE A 120 13.17 -16.99 24.44
N LEU A 121 12.05 -17.27 23.77
CA LEU A 121 11.99 -18.14 22.60
C LEU A 121 11.71 -17.37 21.30
N GLN A 122 11.35 -16.07 21.36
CA GLN A 122 10.89 -15.29 20.21
C GLN A 122 11.81 -15.35 18.98
N ASP A 123 13.13 -15.36 19.19
CA ASP A 123 14.11 -15.37 18.11
C ASP A 123 14.78 -16.73 17.90
N ARG A 124 14.20 -17.80 18.47
CA ARG A 124 14.81 -19.13 18.45
C ARG A 124 14.03 -20.13 17.61
N GLY A 125 14.76 -21.14 17.13
CA GLY A 125 14.23 -22.25 16.36
C GLY A 125 14.31 -22.03 14.84
N PRO A 126 13.88 -23.00 14.04
CA PRO A 126 13.80 -22.88 12.59
C PRO A 126 12.82 -21.79 12.22
N SER A 127 13.08 -21.11 11.08
CA SER A 127 12.22 -20.03 10.58
C SER A 127 11.37 -20.51 9.42
N PHE A 128 10.11 -20.05 9.35
CA PHE A 128 9.28 -20.16 8.17
C PHE A 128 9.27 -18.86 7.39
N SER A 129 9.10 -18.95 6.07
CA SER A 129 9.04 -17.79 5.19
C SER A 129 7.60 -17.42 4.87
N ILE A 130 7.31 -16.11 4.88
CA ILE A 130 6.09 -15.52 4.37
C ILE A 130 6.39 -14.99 2.97
N LYS A 131 5.79 -15.61 1.96
CA LYS A 131 5.92 -15.22 0.56
C LYS A 131 4.57 -14.79 0.04
N TYR A 132 4.54 -13.82 -0.88
CA TYR A 132 3.33 -13.47 -1.61
C TYR A 132 3.39 -13.92 -3.06
N LYS A 133 2.22 -14.02 -3.68
CA LYS A 133 2.00 -14.13 -5.11
C LYS A 133 0.95 -13.10 -5.52
N THR A 134 1.25 -12.32 -6.53
CA THR A 134 0.34 -11.31 -7.08
C THR A 134 -0.79 -11.97 -7.83
N LEU A 135 -2.04 -11.63 -7.51
CA LEU A 135 -3.22 -12.11 -8.22
C LEU A 135 -3.85 -11.00 -9.06
N SER A 136 -4.17 -9.87 -8.46
CA SER A 136 -4.73 -8.73 -9.19
C SER A 136 -4.61 -7.43 -8.40
N LEU A 137 -4.54 -6.32 -9.15
CA LEU A 137 -4.75 -4.98 -8.65
C LEU A 137 -5.90 -4.34 -9.43
N ALA A 138 -6.76 -3.62 -8.73
CA ALA A 138 -7.86 -2.91 -9.36
C ALA A 138 -8.05 -1.53 -8.72
N SER A 139 -8.22 -0.49 -9.55
CA SER A 139 -8.76 0.79 -9.09
C SER A 139 -10.25 0.64 -8.88
N SER A 140 -10.75 0.99 -7.71
CA SER A 140 -12.18 0.99 -7.44
C SER A 140 -12.80 2.37 -7.67
N ASN A 141 -12.12 3.45 -7.31
CA ASN A 141 -12.64 4.81 -7.41
C ASN A 141 -11.54 5.87 -7.26
N ILE A 142 -11.79 7.04 -7.82
CA ILE A 142 -11.00 8.25 -7.59
C ILE A 142 -11.89 9.26 -6.87
N ASP A 143 -11.55 9.53 -5.61
CA ASP A 143 -12.26 10.50 -4.79
C ASP A 143 -11.62 11.89 -4.94
N LYS A 144 -12.47 12.87 -5.27
CA LYS A 144 -12.06 14.28 -5.40
C LYS A 144 -12.82 15.09 -4.38
N LYS A 145 -12.11 15.87 -3.59
CA LYS A 145 -12.69 16.70 -2.56
C LYS A 145 -12.13 18.12 -2.66
N ILE A 146 -13.03 19.09 -2.58
CA ILE A 146 -12.70 20.50 -2.41
C ILE A 146 -13.27 20.91 -1.06
N LYS A 147 -12.45 21.45 -0.19
CA LYS A 147 -12.86 21.94 1.12
C LYS A 147 -12.42 23.38 1.29
N ASN A 148 -13.25 24.21 1.88
CA ASN A 148 -12.85 25.54 2.32
C ASN A 148 -11.83 25.40 3.46
N TYR A 149 -10.70 26.06 3.31
CA TYR A 149 -9.62 26.09 4.29
C TYR A 149 -9.37 27.52 4.72
N GLY A 150 -10.14 27.98 5.69
CA GLY A 150 -10.14 29.39 6.11
C GLY A 150 -10.95 30.30 5.16
N ILE A 151 -10.69 31.62 5.24
CA ILE A 151 -11.50 32.63 4.52
C ILE A 151 -11.13 32.70 3.05
N ASN A 152 -9.85 32.44 2.71
CA ASN A 152 -9.29 32.70 1.36
C ASN A 152 -8.58 31.50 0.76
N HIS A 153 -8.76 30.30 1.29
CA HIS A 153 -8.06 29.13 0.80
C HIS A 153 -9.03 27.99 0.53
N LEU A 154 -8.72 27.23 -0.51
CA LEU A 154 -9.41 26.00 -0.87
C LEU A 154 -8.41 24.85 -0.82
N ALA A 155 -8.70 23.79 -0.09
CA ALA A 155 -7.94 22.57 -0.10
C ALA A 155 -8.53 21.59 -1.14
N ILE A 156 -7.70 21.17 -2.08
CA ILE A 156 -8.03 20.16 -3.08
C ILE A 156 -7.36 18.87 -2.67
N SER A 157 -8.09 17.78 -2.56
CA SER A 157 -7.53 16.43 -2.43
C SER A 157 -8.06 15.52 -3.53
N ILE A 158 -7.16 14.68 -4.05
CA ILE A 158 -7.46 13.62 -5.00
C ILE A 158 -6.87 12.34 -4.44
N ASP A 159 -7.75 11.42 -4.09
CA ASP A 159 -7.41 10.15 -3.48
C ASP A 159 -7.77 9.01 -4.44
N LEU A 160 -6.85 8.05 -4.63
CA LEU A 160 -7.05 6.85 -5.41
C LEU A 160 -7.33 5.68 -4.48
N ASN A 161 -8.48 5.02 -4.64
CA ASN A 161 -8.80 3.80 -3.93
C ASN A 161 -8.37 2.59 -4.77
N VAL A 162 -7.52 1.74 -4.20
CA VAL A 162 -6.97 0.56 -4.86
C VAL A 162 -7.28 -0.68 -4.03
N THR A 163 -7.83 -1.69 -4.68
CA THR A 163 -7.97 -3.03 -4.10
C THR A 163 -6.78 -3.87 -4.53
N ILE A 164 -6.03 -4.40 -3.59
CA ILE A 164 -4.90 -5.29 -3.81
C ILE A 164 -5.30 -6.71 -3.39
N VAL A 165 -5.14 -7.66 -4.30
CA VAL A 165 -5.41 -9.07 -4.04
C VAL A 165 -4.14 -9.86 -4.25
N LEU A 166 -3.64 -10.48 -3.18
CA LEU A 166 -2.47 -11.32 -3.17
C LEU A 166 -2.82 -12.71 -2.64
N GLN A 167 -2.03 -13.70 -2.99
CA GLN A 167 -2.01 -14.97 -2.29
C GLN A 167 -0.84 -14.99 -1.31
N ILE A 168 -1.12 -15.24 -0.04
CA ILE A 168 -0.10 -15.45 1.00
C ILE A 168 0.28 -16.92 0.99
N LEU A 169 1.59 -17.17 0.88
CA LEU A 169 2.18 -18.51 0.87
C LEU A 169 3.03 -18.67 2.13
N VAL A 170 2.55 -19.52 3.04
CA VAL A 170 3.27 -19.94 4.24
C VAL A 170 3.30 -21.47 4.23
N PRO A 171 4.32 -22.14 4.78
CA PRO A 171 4.32 -23.60 4.88
C PRO A 171 3.03 -24.11 5.52
N LEU A 172 2.37 -25.05 4.86
CA LEU A 172 1.10 -25.68 5.26
C LEU A 172 -0.15 -24.78 5.20
N TYR A 173 -0.02 -23.53 4.75
CA TYR A 173 -1.14 -22.59 4.71
C TYR A 173 -1.05 -21.65 3.49
N HIS A 174 -2.17 -21.50 2.79
CA HIS A 174 -2.31 -20.55 1.68
C HIS A 174 -3.60 -19.76 1.87
N GLU A 175 -3.53 -18.45 1.82
CA GLU A 175 -4.69 -17.59 1.98
C GLU A 175 -4.74 -16.51 0.88
N HIS A 176 -5.96 -16.07 0.58
CA HIS A 176 -6.21 -14.90 -0.24
C HIS A 176 -6.26 -13.66 0.65
N PHE A 177 -5.27 -12.82 0.50
CA PHE A 177 -5.23 -11.50 1.11
C PHE A 177 -5.90 -10.50 0.19
N LYS A 178 -6.94 -9.80 0.66
CA LYS A 178 -7.65 -8.76 -0.08
C LYS A 178 -7.84 -7.55 0.82
N GLU A 179 -7.27 -6.44 0.44
CA GLU A 179 -7.35 -5.18 1.18
C GLU A 179 -7.55 -3.99 0.25
N ASN A 180 -8.22 -2.96 0.79
CA ASN A 180 -8.43 -1.69 0.11
C ASN A 180 -7.52 -0.62 0.71
N TYR A 181 -6.82 0.08 -0.16
CA TYR A 181 -5.92 1.17 0.22
C TYR A 181 -6.39 2.46 -0.41
N THR A 182 -6.42 3.53 0.38
CA THR A 182 -6.63 4.90 -0.11
C THR A 182 -5.27 5.57 -0.25
N ILE A 183 -4.93 5.94 -1.46
CA ILE A 183 -3.63 6.51 -1.82
C ILE A 183 -3.84 7.99 -2.16
N PRO A 184 -3.32 8.93 -1.37
CA PRO A 184 -3.39 10.33 -1.71
C PRO A 184 -2.48 10.62 -2.91
N LEU A 185 -3.07 10.94 -4.05
CA LEU A 185 -2.33 11.34 -5.25
C LEU A 185 -1.93 12.80 -5.16
N VAL A 186 -2.83 13.64 -4.67
CA VAL A 186 -2.62 15.08 -4.57
C VAL A 186 -3.32 15.64 -3.34
N TYR A 187 -2.63 16.52 -2.64
CA TYR A 187 -3.20 17.43 -1.66
C TYR A 187 -2.55 18.81 -1.88
N GLU A 188 -3.37 19.79 -2.22
CA GLU A 188 -2.92 21.15 -2.52
C GLU A 188 -3.87 22.17 -1.89
N VAL A 189 -3.29 23.22 -1.34
CA VAL A 189 -4.05 24.36 -0.82
C VAL A 189 -3.81 25.54 -1.77
N ILE A 190 -4.88 26.03 -2.37
CA ILE A 190 -4.84 27.14 -3.31
C ILE A 190 -5.50 28.38 -2.70
N GLU A 191 -5.00 29.56 -3.06
CA GLU A 191 -5.65 30.82 -2.68
C GLU A 191 -6.98 30.99 -3.40
N GLY A 192 -8.03 31.23 -2.62
CA GLY A 192 -9.36 31.64 -3.08
C GLY A 192 -9.51 33.16 -3.07
N GLU A 193 -10.57 33.66 -3.66
CA GLU A 193 -10.89 35.08 -3.56
C GLU A 193 -11.41 35.45 -2.17
N VAL A 194 -10.96 36.60 -1.65
CA VAL A 194 -11.54 37.18 -0.42
C VAL A 194 -12.92 37.67 -0.75
N PRO A 195 -13.97 37.21 -0.06
CA PRO A 195 -15.30 37.76 -0.27
C PRO A 195 -15.31 39.28 -0.08
N SER A 196 -15.95 40.00 -0.98
CA SER A 196 -15.94 41.47 -1.00
C SER A 196 -16.43 42.14 0.32
N TRP A 197 -17.21 41.43 1.10
CA TRP A 197 -17.69 41.88 2.42
C TRP A 197 -16.63 41.81 3.54
N TYR A 198 -15.46 41.21 3.28
CA TYR A 198 -14.31 41.26 4.18
C TYR A 198 -13.28 42.34 3.84
N GLN A 199 -13.50 43.11 2.75
CA GLN A 199 -12.57 44.14 2.27
C GLN A 199 -12.86 45.55 2.77
N ASN A 200 -13.81 45.72 3.71
CA ASN A 200 -14.13 47.01 4.34
C ASN A 200 -13.45 47.17 5.69
#